data_2148ccfe7cd9c04c3a0a569ae4240796
#
_entry.id   2148ccfe7cd9c04c3a0a569ae4240796
#
_cell.length_a   1.000
_cell.length_b   1.000
_cell.length_c   1.000
_cell.angle_alpha   90.00
_cell.angle_beta   90.00
_cell.angle_gamma   90.00
#
_symmetry.space_group_name_H-M   'P 1'
#
loop_
_entity.id
_entity.type
_entity.pdbx_description
1 polymer ?
#
loop_
_entity_poly.entity_id
_entity_poly.type
_entity_poly.pdbx_seq_one_letter_code
_entity_poly.pdbx_strand_id
1 'polypeptide(L)'
;MDIKDPIHGYIKLNDDEKELLDSPQVQRLRRIRQLGLSSQVYPGATHTRFQHSLGVMYLAGRFADSLNLDEDKKQEIRTAGLLHDTGHGPFSHASENVAEKRDIDHEDISCNVVDQLSGKINSDTDRIKKIIKGELEIGQTVAGDIDADRID
;
A
#
# COMPACT_ATOMS: atom_id res chain seq x y z
N MET A 1 13.45 -1.30 -12.60
CA MET A 1 13.93 -0.08 -11.88
C MET A 1 14.17 -0.44 -10.44
N ASP A 2 15.23 0.12 -9.80
CA ASP A 2 15.51 -0.15 -8.39
C ASP A 2 15.34 1.15 -7.59
N ILE A 3 14.62 1.08 -6.49
CA ILE A 3 14.47 2.18 -5.52
C ILE A 3 15.28 1.82 -4.28
N LYS A 4 16.09 2.77 -3.81
CA LYS A 4 16.83 2.60 -2.56
C LYS A 4 15.96 3.04 -1.39
N ASP A 5 15.59 2.08 -0.57
CA ASP A 5 14.86 2.29 0.68
C ASP A 5 15.82 2.23 1.88
N PRO A 6 15.66 3.07 2.91
CA PRO A 6 16.57 3.10 4.05
C PRO A 6 16.49 1.85 4.94
N ILE A 7 15.37 1.12 4.92
CA ILE A 7 15.12 -0.07 5.76
C ILE A 7 15.35 -1.34 4.95
N HIS A 8 14.73 -1.43 3.77
CA HIS A 8 14.70 -2.65 2.95
C HIS A 8 15.84 -2.73 1.91
N GLY A 9 16.66 -1.69 1.79
CA GLY A 9 17.75 -1.66 0.81
C GLY A 9 17.25 -1.37 -0.60
N TYR A 10 17.55 -2.23 -1.59
CA TYR A 10 17.11 -2.04 -2.97
C TYR A 10 15.82 -2.81 -3.23
N ILE A 11 14.73 -2.08 -3.45
CA ILE A 11 13.43 -2.62 -3.85
C ILE A 11 13.38 -2.64 -5.38
N LYS A 12 13.31 -3.83 -5.97
CA LYS A 12 13.15 -4.01 -7.41
C LYS A 12 11.68 -3.87 -7.79
N LEU A 13 11.44 -3.05 -8.81
CA LEU A 13 10.14 -2.86 -9.43
C LEU A 13 10.14 -3.46 -10.83
N ASN A 14 9.07 -4.16 -11.20
CA ASN A 14 8.77 -4.48 -12.58
C ASN A 14 8.17 -3.26 -13.32
N ASP A 15 7.84 -3.41 -14.60
CA ASP A 15 7.37 -2.27 -15.41
C ASP A 15 5.96 -1.83 -15.00
N ASP A 16 5.07 -2.75 -14.63
CA ASP A 16 3.71 -2.45 -14.17
C ASP A 16 3.75 -1.69 -12.83
N GLU A 17 4.54 -2.16 -11.87
CA GLU A 17 4.72 -1.51 -10.57
C GLU A 17 5.31 -0.11 -10.72
N LYS A 18 6.23 0.07 -11.67
CA LYS A 18 6.79 1.38 -11.97
C LYS A 18 5.73 2.32 -12.53
N GLU A 19 4.88 1.85 -13.45
CA GLU A 19 3.81 2.67 -14.01
C GLU A 19 2.77 3.06 -12.96
N LEU A 20 2.43 2.15 -12.05
CA LEU A 20 1.57 2.43 -10.90
C LEU A 20 2.21 3.42 -9.93
N LEU A 21 3.50 3.23 -9.62
CA LEU A 21 4.25 4.10 -8.73
C LEU A 21 4.30 5.55 -9.26
N ASP A 22 4.46 5.73 -10.57
CA ASP A 22 4.51 7.05 -11.21
C ASP A 22 3.12 7.70 -11.36
N SER A 23 2.04 7.01 -10.96
CA SER A 23 0.70 7.59 -10.99
C SER A 23 0.55 8.73 -9.97
N PRO A 24 -0.25 9.77 -10.29
CA PRO A 24 -0.52 10.87 -9.35
C PRO A 24 -1.09 10.41 -8.00
N GLN A 25 -1.89 9.33 -8.01
CA GLN A 25 -2.51 8.75 -6.82
C GLN A 25 -1.47 8.22 -5.83
N VAL A 26 -0.43 7.54 -6.31
CA VAL A 26 0.67 7.04 -5.48
C VAL A 26 1.67 8.15 -5.17
N GLN A 27 2.02 8.99 -6.15
CA GLN A 27 2.99 10.07 -5.94
C GLN A 27 2.55 11.11 -4.89
N ARG A 28 1.25 11.35 -4.71
CA ARG A 28 0.76 12.25 -3.66
C ARG A 28 1.12 11.77 -2.26
N LEU A 29 1.28 10.44 -2.04
CA LEU A 29 1.63 9.86 -0.75
C LEU A 29 3.01 10.33 -0.24
N ARG A 30 3.90 10.80 -1.11
CA ARG A 30 5.18 11.43 -0.73
C ARG A 30 5.01 12.68 0.15
N ARG A 31 3.83 13.29 0.13
CA ARG A 31 3.51 14.50 0.89
C ARG A 31 2.63 14.22 2.11
N ILE A 32 2.30 12.97 2.37
CA ILE A 32 1.47 12.54 3.50
C ILE A 32 2.37 11.74 4.45
N ARG A 33 2.51 12.23 5.67
CA ARG A 33 3.26 11.53 6.72
C ARG A 33 2.44 10.37 7.26
N GLN A 34 3.10 9.23 7.51
CA GLN A 34 2.46 8.03 8.07
C GLN A 34 1.86 8.33 9.45
N LEU A 35 2.62 8.97 10.32
CA LEU A 35 2.25 9.22 11.70
C LEU A 35 1.73 10.67 11.94
N GLY A 36 1.21 11.33 10.92
CA GLY A 36 0.60 12.66 11.03
C GLY A 36 1.52 13.68 11.70
N LEU A 37 1.14 14.20 12.87
CA LEU A 37 1.88 15.22 13.61
C LEU A 37 2.90 14.65 14.62
N SER A 38 3.04 13.33 14.72
CA SER A 38 3.93 12.69 15.70
C SER A 38 5.38 13.14 15.61
N SER A 39 5.83 13.58 14.42
CA SER A 39 7.18 14.13 14.23
C SER A 39 7.45 15.43 15.01
N GLN A 40 6.42 16.09 15.54
CA GLN A 40 6.58 17.26 16.42
C GLN A 40 7.10 16.85 17.81
N VAL A 41 6.81 15.62 18.23
CA VAL A 41 7.26 15.04 19.52
C VAL A 41 8.40 14.04 19.30
N TYR A 42 8.32 13.27 18.21
CA TYR A 42 9.30 12.26 17.84
C TYR A 42 10.00 12.66 16.53
N PRO A 43 11.14 13.38 16.58
CA PRO A 43 11.77 13.95 15.38
C PRO A 43 12.14 12.92 14.29
N GLY A 44 12.32 11.65 14.66
CA GLY A 44 12.58 10.55 13.74
C GLY A 44 11.35 10.04 12.98
N ALA A 45 10.12 10.39 13.41
CA ALA A 45 8.88 9.95 12.80
C ALA A 45 8.53 10.78 11.54
N THR A 46 9.41 10.74 10.54
CA THR A 46 9.32 11.59 9.33
C THR A 46 8.93 10.84 8.07
N HIS A 47 8.84 9.50 8.13
CA HIS A 47 8.49 8.67 6.97
C HIS A 47 7.10 9.01 6.43
N THR A 48 6.96 8.81 5.14
CA THR A 48 5.75 9.12 4.39
C THR A 48 4.97 7.85 4.08
N ARG A 49 3.66 7.98 3.79
CA ARG A 49 2.86 6.86 3.30
C ARG A 49 3.41 6.27 2.00
N PHE A 50 4.13 7.05 1.20
CA PHE A 50 4.82 6.55 0.03
C PHE A 50 5.93 5.54 0.39
N GLN A 51 6.76 5.85 1.39
CA GLN A 51 7.81 4.93 1.85
C GLN A 51 7.19 3.67 2.43
N HIS A 52 6.19 3.83 3.27
CA HIS A 52 5.42 2.72 3.84
C HIS A 52 4.80 1.82 2.75
N SER A 53 4.06 2.37 1.78
CA SER A 53 3.48 1.58 0.69
C SER A 53 4.52 0.80 -0.13
N LEU A 54 5.73 1.37 -0.31
CA LEU A 54 6.84 0.64 -0.93
C LEU A 54 7.35 -0.51 -0.07
N GLY A 55 7.48 -0.29 1.24
CA GLY A 55 7.90 -1.32 2.21
C GLY A 55 6.89 -2.45 2.27
N VAL A 56 5.60 -2.12 2.38
CA VAL A 56 4.50 -3.11 2.38
C VAL A 56 4.50 -3.94 1.09
N MET A 57 4.62 -3.30 -0.07
CA MET A 57 4.74 -4.01 -1.35
C MET A 57 5.93 -4.97 -1.36
N TYR A 58 7.09 -4.55 -0.85
CA TYR A 58 8.29 -5.37 -0.78
C TYR A 58 8.10 -6.56 0.15
N LEU A 59 7.61 -6.34 1.36
CA LEU A 59 7.37 -7.41 2.35
C LEU A 59 6.30 -8.39 1.87
N ALA A 60 5.22 -7.90 1.26
CA ALA A 60 4.18 -8.73 0.67
C ALA A 60 4.76 -9.67 -0.40
N GLY A 61 5.67 -9.18 -1.25
CA GLY A 61 6.40 -10.01 -2.20
C GLY A 61 7.28 -11.07 -1.52
N ARG A 62 7.94 -10.72 -0.41
CA ARG A 62 8.74 -11.68 0.38
C ARG A 62 7.88 -12.76 1.02
N PHE A 63 6.68 -12.42 1.51
CA PHE A 63 5.72 -13.41 2.00
C PHE A 63 5.24 -14.34 0.89
N ALA A 64 4.91 -13.78 -0.29
CA ALA A 64 4.53 -14.58 -1.46
C ALA A 64 5.61 -15.61 -1.84
N ASP A 65 6.89 -15.19 -1.83
CA ASP A 65 8.02 -16.09 -2.07
C ASP A 65 8.12 -17.20 -0.99
N SER A 66 7.94 -16.85 0.27
CA SER A 66 8.00 -17.80 1.40
C SER A 66 6.87 -18.82 1.35
N LEU A 67 5.71 -18.43 0.84
CA LEU A 67 4.53 -19.28 0.65
C LEU A 67 4.55 -20.05 -0.67
N ASN A 68 5.59 -19.88 -1.49
CA ASN A 68 5.73 -20.47 -2.82
C ASN A 68 4.52 -20.19 -3.73
N LEU A 69 4.00 -18.97 -3.70
CA LEU A 69 2.90 -18.55 -4.56
C LEU A 69 3.39 -18.40 -6.01
N ASP A 70 2.47 -18.58 -6.96
CA ASP A 70 2.74 -18.29 -8.37
C ASP A 70 2.95 -16.78 -8.60
N GLU A 71 3.58 -16.42 -9.74
CA GLU A 71 3.93 -15.04 -10.04
C GLU A 71 2.70 -14.14 -10.18
N ASP A 72 1.57 -14.65 -10.66
CA ASP A 72 0.34 -13.88 -10.82
C ASP A 72 -0.21 -13.44 -9.43
N LYS A 73 -0.29 -14.38 -8.48
CA LYS A 73 -0.69 -14.07 -7.10
C LYS A 73 0.30 -13.17 -6.40
N LYS A 74 1.60 -13.39 -6.61
CA LYS A 74 2.64 -12.52 -6.08
C LYS A 74 2.47 -11.09 -6.59
N GLN A 75 2.19 -10.92 -7.89
CA GLN A 75 1.94 -9.61 -8.47
C GLN A 75 0.68 -8.95 -7.89
N GLU A 76 -0.41 -9.69 -7.71
CA GLU A 76 -1.64 -9.20 -7.07
C GLU A 76 -1.37 -8.68 -5.66
N ILE A 77 -0.65 -9.44 -4.83
CA ILE A 77 -0.32 -9.08 -3.44
C ILE A 77 0.61 -7.85 -3.41
N ARG A 78 1.63 -7.82 -4.25
CA ARG A 78 2.53 -6.67 -4.35
C ARG A 78 1.79 -5.40 -4.77
N THR A 79 0.91 -5.51 -5.76
CA THR A 79 0.07 -4.40 -6.23
C THR A 79 -0.89 -3.93 -5.13
N ALA A 80 -1.51 -4.85 -4.39
CA ALA A 80 -2.35 -4.52 -3.25
C ALA A 80 -1.54 -3.76 -2.18
N GLY A 81 -0.35 -4.24 -1.81
CA GLY A 81 0.54 -3.59 -0.86
C GLY A 81 0.98 -2.19 -1.30
N LEU A 82 1.17 -1.95 -2.61
CA LEU A 82 1.49 -0.61 -3.12
C LEU A 82 0.30 0.35 -3.03
N LEU A 83 -0.93 -0.14 -3.21
CA LEU A 83 -2.13 0.70 -3.37
C LEU A 83 -3.00 0.78 -2.11
N HIS A 84 -2.78 -0.06 -1.07
CA HIS A 84 -3.68 -0.16 0.09
C HIS A 84 -3.91 1.20 0.79
N ASP A 85 -2.89 2.03 0.88
CA ASP A 85 -2.88 3.31 1.60
C ASP A 85 -3.28 4.51 0.72
N THR A 86 -3.59 4.29 -0.57
CA THR A 86 -3.89 5.39 -1.50
C THR A 86 -5.19 6.15 -1.14
N GLY A 87 -6.06 5.58 -0.33
CA GLY A 87 -7.28 6.21 0.16
C GLY A 87 -7.07 7.21 1.31
N HIS A 88 -5.92 7.16 1.99
CA HIS A 88 -5.68 8.05 3.12
C HIS A 88 -5.48 9.51 2.73
N GLY A 89 -6.05 10.40 3.56
CA GLY A 89 -5.85 11.84 3.53
C GLY A 89 -4.68 12.32 4.39
N PRO A 90 -4.34 13.62 4.31
CA PRO A 90 -3.39 14.22 5.24
C PRO A 90 -3.93 14.15 6.68
N PHE A 91 -3.02 13.98 7.65
CA PHE A 91 -3.30 13.82 9.09
C PHE A 91 -3.95 12.48 9.48
N SER A 92 -4.02 11.51 8.58
CA SER A 92 -4.40 10.12 8.85
C SER A 92 -5.58 9.98 9.84
N HIS A 93 -5.40 9.37 10.99
CA HIS A 93 -6.44 9.13 11.99
C HIS A 93 -7.22 10.39 12.45
N ALA A 94 -6.63 11.58 12.41
CA ALA A 94 -7.36 12.80 12.76
C ALA A 94 -8.39 13.18 11.68
N SER A 95 -8.12 12.87 10.41
CA SER A 95 -9.08 13.06 9.30
C SER A 95 -10.10 11.92 9.20
N GLU A 96 -9.76 10.71 9.64
CA GLU A 96 -10.67 9.55 9.69
C GLU A 96 -11.87 9.80 10.61
N ASN A 97 -11.67 10.39 11.79
CA ASN A 97 -12.77 10.79 12.67
C ASN A 97 -13.82 11.70 11.99
N VAL A 98 -13.42 12.43 10.94
CA VAL A 98 -14.33 13.26 10.13
C VAL A 98 -14.93 12.45 8.99
N ALA A 99 -14.18 11.53 8.42
CA ALA A 99 -14.61 10.64 7.35
C ALA A 99 -15.57 9.56 7.86
N GLU A 100 -15.30 8.95 9.01
CA GLU A 100 -16.18 7.99 9.69
C GLU A 100 -17.59 8.55 9.96
N LYS A 101 -17.68 9.84 10.32
CA LYS A 101 -18.98 10.52 10.44
C LYS A 101 -19.76 10.64 9.15
N ARG A 102 -19.15 10.29 8.02
CA ARG A 102 -19.72 10.32 6.67
C ARG A 102 -19.76 8.92 6.04
N ASP A 103 -19.52 7.86 6.82
CA ASP A 103 -19.43 6.48 6.34
C ASP A 103 -18.43 6.31 5.18
N ILE A 104 -17.32 7.05 5.21
CA ILE A 104 -16.25 6.98 4.20
C ILE A 104 -15.08 6.21 4.80
N ASP A 105 -14.83 5.02 4.25
CA ASP A 105 -13.69 4.18 4.60
C ASP A 105 -12.51 4.45 3.63
N HIS A 106 -11.29 4.51 4.16
CA HIS A 106 -10.08 4.67 3.36
C HIS A 106 -9.82 3.46 2.45
N GLU A 107 -10.22 2.25 2.86
CA GLU A 107 -10.12 1.06 2.03
C GLU A 107 -11.02 1.17 0.80
N ASP A 108 -12.25 1.69 0.95
CA ASP A 108 -13.16 1.93 -0.16
C ASP A 108 -12.60 2.97 -1.14
N ILE A 109 -11.93 4.01 -0.63
CA ILE A 109 -11.26 5.00 -1.47
C ILE A 109 -10.07 4.34 -2.20
N SER A 110 -9.28 3.50 -1.51
CA SER A 110 -8.17 2.75 -2.13
C SER A 110 -8.68 1.82 -3.23
N CYS A 111 -9.80 1.12 -3.02
CA CYS A 111 -10.46 0.31 -4.04
C CYS A 111 -10.90 1.15 -5.25
N ASN A 112 -11.43 2.34 -5.04
CA ASN A 112 -11.77 3.25 -6.14
C ASN A 112 -10.53 3.71 -6.92
N VAL A 113 -9.38 3.87 -6.25
CA VAL A 113 -8.10 4.15 -6.92
C VAL A 113 -7.64 2.96 -7.76
N VAL A 114 -7.81 1.73 -7.29
CA VAL A 114 -7.55 0.51 -8.10
C VAL A 114 -8.39 0.54 -9.39
N ASP A 115 -9.68 0.88 -9.30
CA ASP A 115 -10.56 0.98 -10.48
C ASP A 115 -10.09 2.08 -11.46
N GLN A 116 -9.66 3.23 -10.96
CA GLN A 116 -9.11 4.32 -11.78
C GLN A 116 -7.81 3.93 -12.51
N LEU A 117 -7.01 3.06 -11.89
CA LEU A 117 -5.73 2.59 -12.41
C LEU A 117 -5.84 1.26 -13.16
N SER A 118 -7.05 0.72 -13.36
CA SER A 118 -7.27 -0.60 -13.97
C SER A 118 -6.62 -0.76 -15.34
N GLY A 119 -6.52 0.31 -16.14
CA GLY A 119 -5.83 0.29 -17.43
C GLY A 119 -4.30 0.14 -17.34
N LYS A 120 -3.71 0.22 -16.14
CA LYS A 120 -2.28 0.04 -15.86
C LYS A 120 -1.98 -1.22 -15.05
N ILE A 121 -3.02 -1.94 -14.63
CA ILE A 121 -2.93 -3.15 -13.83
C ILE A 121 -3.17 -4.34 -14.74
N ASN A 122 -2.17 -5.20 -14.91
CA ASN A 122 -2.27 -6.42 -15.73
C ASN A 122 -2.80 -7.64 -14.94
N SER A 123 -3.14 -7.44 -13.66
CA SER A 123 -3.69 -8.47 -12.76
C SER A 123 -5.19 -8.25 -12.51
N ASP A 124 -5.83 -9.22 -11.86
CA ASP A 124 -7.26 -9.15 -11.50
C ASP A 124 -7.51 -8.04 -10.45
N THR A 125 -8.12 -6.94 -10.89
CA THR A 125 -8.42 -5.79 -10.02
C THR A 125 -9.43 -6.11 -8.93
N ASP A 126 -10.38 -7.03 -9.16
CA ASP A 126 -11.35 -7.43 -8.13
C ASP A 126 -10.68 -8.23 -7.02
N ARG A 127 -9.70 -9.07 -7.38
CA ARG A 127 -8.90 -9.79 -6.39
C ARG A 127 -8.01 -8.83 -5.59
N ILE A 128 -7.38 -7.86 -6.24
CA ILE A 128 -6.56 -6.83 -5.57
C ILE A 128 -7.41 -6.06 -4.54
N LYS A 129 -8.63 -5.64 -4.91
CA LYS A 129 -9.56 -4.97 -3.98
C LYS A 129 -9.91 -5.85 -2.77
N LYS A 130 -10.18 -7.15 -2.99
CA LYS A 130 -10.45 -8.11 -1.91
C LYS A 130 -9.22 -8.33 -1.00
N ILE A 131 -8.01 -8.28 -1.56
CA ILE A 131 -6.77 -8.34 -0.78
C ILE A 131 -6.64 -7.11 0.10
N ILE A 132 -6.87 -5.90 -0.44
CA ILE A 132 -6.84 -4.64 0.33
C ILE A 132 -7.83 -4.67 1.49
N LYS A 133 -9.02 -5.24 1.28
CA LYS A 133 -10.07 -5.37 2.31
C LYS A 133 -9.86 -6.55 3.27
N GLY A 134 -8.80 -7.34 3.12
CA GLY A 134 -8.58 -8.53 3.94
C GLY A 134 -9.61 -9.65 3.74
N GLU A 135 -10.41 -9.62 2.68
CA GLU A 135 -11.49 -10.58 2.41
C GLU A 135 -10.98 -11.93 1.88
N LEU A 136 -9.73 -12.03 1.47
CA LEU A 136 -9.10 -13.26 1.00
C LEU A 136 -8.08 -13.75 2.03
N GLU A 137 -7.96 -15.08 2.19
CA GLU A 137 -6.94 -15.68 3.06
C GLU A 137 -5.52 -15.18 2.71
N ILE A 138 -5.22 -15.04 1.43
CA ILE A 138 -3.96 -14.47 0.94
C ILE A 138 -3.84 -12.97 1.27
N GLY A 139 -4.94 -12.27 1.47
CA GLY A 139 -5.00 -10.86 1.88
C GLY A 139 -4.44 -10.64 3.29
N GLN A 140 -4.42 -11.68 4.13
CA GLN A 140 -3.78 -11.64 5.45
C GLN A 140 -2.27 -11.41 5.38
N THR A 141 -1.65 -11.53 4.22
CA THR A 141 -0.25 -11.12 4.00
C THR A 141 -0.08 -9.61 3.89
N VAL A 142 -1.13 -8.87 3.56
CA VAL A 142 -1.13 -7.40 3.42
C VAL A 142 -1.91 -6.75 4.55
N ALA A 143 -3.09 -7.27 4.89
CA ALA A 143 -3.99 -6.75 5.92
C ALA A 143 -4.49 -7.89 6.83
N GLY A 144 -3.74 -8.25 7.85
CA GLY A 144 -4.03 -9.35 8.78
C GLY A 144 -3.58 -9.05 10.21
N ASP A 145 -3.51 -10.08 11.07
CA ASP A 145 -3.04 -9.92 12.46
C ASP A 145 -1.52 -9.76 12.57
N ILE A 146 -0.76 -10.42 11.67
CA ILE A 146 0.69 -10.24 11.46
C ILE A 146 0.88 -10.17 9.95
N ASP A 147 1.00 -8.98 9.42
CA ASP A 147 1.00 -8.69 8.00
C ASP A 147 2.13 -7.74 7.59
N ALA A 148 2.24 -7.52 6.28
CA ALA A 148 3.26 -6.65 5.72
C ALA A 148 3.08 -5.18 6.17
N ASP A 149 1.84 -4.72 6.36
CA ASP A 149 1.50 -3.36 6.78
C ASP A 149 2.00 -3.08 8.20
N ARG A 150 1.78 -4.02 9.14
CA ARG A 150 2.21 -3.85 10.55
C ARG A 150 3.71 -4.08 10.77
N ILE A 151 4.37 -4.85 9.89
CA ILE A 151 5.80 -5.16 10.01
C ILE A 151 6.64 -4.03 9.42
N ASP A 152 6.17 -3.34 8.40
CA ASP A 152 6.85 -2.20 7.82
C ASP A 152 6.73 -0.95 8.72
#